data_c52de6e93235323847e2654a04eda199
#
_entry.id   c52de6e93235323847e2654a04eda199
#
_cell.length_a   1.000
_cell.length_b   1.000
_cell.length_c   1.000
_cell.angle_alpha   90.00
_cell.angle_beta   90.00
_cell.angle_gamma   90.00
#
_symmetry.space_group_name_H-M   'P 1'
#
loop_
_entity.id
_entity.type
_entity.pdbx_description
1 polymer ?
#
loop_
_entity_poly.entity_id
_entity_poly.type
_entity_poly.pdbx_seq_one_letter_code
_entity_poly.pdbx_strand_id
1 'polypeptide(L)'
;GVRFNWDTDVDQLKWHADGITVTSSTNGEQVTERFDAFVVCAGVGSRRLASMLGDRVNIYPVKGYSITVPLGDAASQSSAPWVSLLDDDAKIVTSRLGQARFRVAGTAEFNGFNRDIRADRVKPLVDWTRNLFPEVDTSACVPWAGLRPMNPNMMPKVGAGRRPGVYYNTGHGHLGWTLSGATAAMVAEQMRGDRVVTAMPRPRLSFS
;
A
#
# COMPACT_ATOMS: atom_id res chain seq x y z
N GLY A 1 14.88 -12.31 -15.08
CA GLY A 1 13.86 -11.27 -15.25
C GLY A 1 12.73 -11.40 -14.23
N VAL A 2 11.78 -10.46 -14.23
CA VAL A 2 10.59 -10.49 -13.35
C VAL A 2 9.41 -10.98 -14.17
N ARG A 3 8.63 -11.93 -13.61
CA ARG A 3 7.34 -12.36 -14.16
C ARG A 3 6.23 -11.68 -13.38
N PHE A 4 5.28 -11.06 -14.08
CA PHE A 4 4.07 -10.46 -13.52
C PHE A 4 2.88 -11.37 -13.82
N ASN A 5 2.11 -11.70 -12.79
CA ASN A 5 0.84 -12.40 -12.92
C ASN A 5 -0.27 -11.41 -12.52
N TRP A 6 -1.04 -10.97 -13.53
CA TRP A 6 -2.15 -10.03 -13.36
C TRP A 6 -3.45 -10.79 -13.05
N ASP A 7 -4.41 -10.13 -12.45
CA ASP A 7 -5.73 -10.69 -12.11
C ASP A 7 -5.63 -12.02 -11.35
N THR A 8 -4.61 -12.11 -10.48
CA THR A 8 -4.27 -13.34 -9.76
C THR A 8 -4.37 -13.11 -8.25
N ASP A 9 -5.24 -13.88 -7.60
CA ASP A 9 -5.37 -13.89 -6.16
C ASP A 9 -4.50 -14.99 -5.53
N VAL A 10 -3.85 -14.66 -4.41
CA VAL A 10 -3.16 -15.66 -3.58
C VAL A 10 -4.17 -16.25 -2.59
N ASP A 11 -4.55 -17.51 -2.80
CA ASP A 11 -5.56 -18.19 -2.01
C ASP A 11 -4.99 -18.79 -0.72
N GLN A 12 -3.84 -19.48 -0.85
CA GLN A 12 -3.21 -20.19 0.24
C GLN A 12 -1.69 -20.07 0.22
N LEU A 13 -1.11 -19.98 1.41
CA LEU A 13 0.33 -20.06 1.64
C LEU A 13 0.62 -21.18 2.65
N LYS A 14 1.57 -22.06 2.32
CA LYS A 14 2.08 -23.09 3.23
C LYS A 14 3.59 -23.00 3.33
N TRP A 15 4.08 -22.79 4.54
CA TRP A 15 5.50 -22.80 4.82
C TRP A 15 6.02 -24.24 5.00
N HIS A 16 7.20 -24.51 4.46
CA HIS A 16 7.97 -25.74 4.62
C HIS A 16 9.43 -25.40 4.96
N ALA A 17 10.18 -26.33 5.48
CA ALA A 17 11.58 -26.10 5.84
C ALA A 17 12.47 -25.71 4.64
N ASP A 18 12.08 -26.11 3.44
CA ASP A 18 12.77 -25.93 2.17
C ASP A 18 12.05 -24.98 1.19
N GLY A 19 11.10 -24.17 1.66
CA GLY A 19 10.43 -23.17 0.83
C GLY A 19 8.98 -22.91 1.21
N ILE A 20 8.28 -22.16 0.37
CA ILE A 20 6.88 -21.76 0.55
C ILE A 20 6.07 -22.23 -0.66
N THR A 21 5.02 -22.99 -0.42
CA THR A 21 4.02 -23.31 -1.42
C THR A 21 2.98 -22.20 -1.50
N VAL A 22 2.77 -21.68 -2.69
CA VAL A 22 1.78 -20.65 -3.02
C VAL A 22 0.70 -21.26 -3.89
N THR A 23 -0.54 -21.25 -3.45
CA THR A 23 -1.68 -21.55 -4.28
C THR A 23 -2.35 -20.25 -4.68
N SER A 24 -2.52 -20.02 -5.95
CA SER A 24 -3.12 -18.82 -6.52
C SER A 24 -4.20 -19.18 -7.54
N SER A 25 -5.13 -18.27 -7.76
CA SER A 25 -6.20 -18.42 -8.75
C SER A 25 -6.23 -17.23 -9.71
N THR A 26 -6.41 -17.54 -11.00
CA THR A 26 -6.57 -16.57 -12.09
C THR A 26 -7.77 -17.01 -12.92
N ASN A 27 -8.79 -16.16 -13.05
CA ASN A 27 -10.02 -16.46 -13.79
C ASN A 27 -10.71 -17.79 -13.39
N GLY A 28 -10.58 -18.19 -12.12
CA GLY A 28 -11.14 -19.44 -11.59
C GLY A 28 -10.24 -20.67 -11.75
N GLU A 29 -9.15 -20.57 -12.49
CA GLU A 29 -8.14 -21.64 -12.58
C GLU A 29 -7.14 -21.51 -11.43
N GLN A 30 -6.90 -22.61 -10.72
CA GLN A 30 -6.00 -22.66 -9.59
C GLN A 30 -4.65 -23.28 -9.96
N VAL A 31 -3.58 -22.60 -9.56
CA VAL A 31 -2.20 -23.03 -9.77
C VAL A 31 -1.48 -23.10 -8.43
N THR A 32 -0.67 -24.12 -8.25
CA THR A 32 0.17 -24.27 -7.06
C THR A 32 1.64 -24.32 -7.47
N GLU A 33 2.42 -23.38 -6.95
CA GLU A 33 3.86 -23.24 -7.23
C GLU A 33 4.65 -23.22 -5.92
N ARG A 34 5.95 -23.54 -6.00
CA ARG A 34 6.87 -23.50 -4.88
C ARG A 34 7.95 -22.46 -5.09
N PHE A 35 8.27 -21.75 -4.03
CA PHE A 35 9.27 -20.67 -4.04
C PHE A 35 10.22 -20.81 -2.85
N ASP A 36 11.47 -20.39 -3.02
CA ASP A 36 12.49 -20.36 -1.95
C ASP A 36 12.16 -19.33 -0.87
N ALA A 37 11.54 -18.22 -1.28
CA ALA A 37 11.18 -17.12 -0.38
C ALA A 37 9.88 -16.43 -0.84
N PHE A 38 9.19 -15.80 0.09
CA PHE A 38 7.97 -15.05 -0.15
C PHE A 38 7.99 -13.69 0.57
N VAL A 39 7.75 -12.61 -0.18
CA VAL A 39 7.67 -11.25 0.36
C VAL A 39 6.22 -10.79 0.35
N VAL A 40 5.67 -10.50 1.52
CA VAL A 40 4.30 -10.01 1.67
C VAL A 40 4.27 -8.50 1.45
N CYS A 41 3.72 -8.04 0.31
CA CYS A 41 3.56 -6.63 -0.09
C CYS A 41 2.10 -6.26 -0.37
N ALA A 42 1.13 -6.93 0.26
CA ALA A 42 -0.29 -6.90 -0.13
C ALA A 42 -1.12 -5.79 0.56
N GLY A 43 -0.50 -4.73 1.07
CA GLY A 43 -1.20 -3.61 1.71
C GLY A 43 -2.15 -4.10 2.82
N VAL A 44 -3.43 -3.76 2.75
CA VAL A 44 -4.44 -4.21 3.75
C VAL A 44 -4.69 -5.72 3.74
N GLY A 45 -4.38 -6.40 2.64
CA GLY A 45 -4.47 -7.86 2.53
C GLY A 45 -3.33 -8.61 3.24
N SER A 46 -2.26 -7.92 3.61
CA SER A 46 -1.08 -8.54 4.25
C SER A 46 -1.40 -9.24 5.56
N ARG A 47 -2.42 -8.77 6.30
CA ARG A 47 -2.86 -9.42 7.55
C ARG A 47 -3.31 -10.88 7.31
N ARG A 48 -4.07 -11.12 6.25
CA ARG A 48 -4.54 -12.46 5.86
C ARG A 48 -3.37 -13.35 5.47
N LEU A 49 -2.47 -12.87 4.61
CA LEU A 49 -1.31 -13.64 4.15
C LEU A 49 -0.34 -13.95 5.29
N ALA A 50 -0.08 -12.99 6.17
CA ALA A 50 0.74 -13.19 7.36
C ALA A 50 0.18 -14.28 8.27
N SER A 51 -1.13 -14.30 8.49
CA SER A 51 -1.81 -15.33 9.29
C SER A 51 -1.60 -16.73 8.75
N MET A 52 -1.63 -16.93 7.42
CA MET A 52 -1.37 -18.22 6.78
C MET A 52 0.07 -18.71 7.02
N LEU A 53 1.02 -17.78 7.19
CA LEU A 53 2.43 -18.07 7.46
C LEU A 53 2.75 -18.17 8.96
N GLY A 54 1.74 -18.06 9.83
CA GLY A 54 1.88 -18.10 11.29
C GLY A 54 2.38 -16.80 11.91
N ASP A 55 2.38 -15.70 11.16
CA ASP A 55 2.77 -14.38 11.62
C ASP A 55 1.55 -13.50 11.92
N ARG A 56 1.76 -12.48 12.76
CA ARG A 56 0.76 -11.46 13.05
C ARG A 56 1.24 -10.08 12.59
N VAL A 57 0.43 -9.43 11.76
CA VAL A 57 0.60 -8.03 11.35
C VAL A 57 -0.65 -7.26 11.75
N ASN A 58 -0.47 -6.16 12.47
CA ASN A 58 -1.58 -5.37 13.04
C ASN A 58 -2.05 -4.26 12.08
N ILE A 59 -2.07 -4.54 10.78
CA ILE A 59 -2.52 -3.58 9.78
C ILE A 59 -4.04 -3.42 9.89
N TYR A 60 -4.47 -2.16 10.02
CA TYR A 60 -5.87 -1.76 9.96
C TYR A 60 -6.11 -0.91 8.69
N PRO A 61 -7.20 -1.16 7.94
CA PRO A 61 -7.56 -0.35 6.79
C PRO A 61 -8.14 1.00 7.25
N VAL A 62 -7.40 2.08 7.05
CA VAL A 62 -7.89 3.44 7.28
C VAL A 62 -8.29 4.04 5.95
N LYS A 63 -9.59 4.26 5.77
CA LYS A 63 -10.12 4.79 4.51
C LYS A 63 -9.83 6.28 4.37
N GLY A 64 -9.24 6.66 3.26
CA GLY A 64 -9.04 8.05 2.86
C GLY A 64 -9.84 8.38 1.63
N TYR A 65 -10.17 9.65 1.47
CA TYR A 65 -10.92 10.16 0.33
C TYR A 65 -10.10 11.16 -0.46
N SER A 66 -10.44 11.31 -1.72
CA SER A 66 -9.94 12.40 -2.56
C SER A 66 -10.99 12.78 -3.59
N ILE A 67 -10.87 14.00 -4.10
CA ILE A 67 -11.53 14.44 -5.30
C ILE A 67 -10.48 14.76 -6.36
N THR A 68 -10.78 14.48 -7.60
CA THR A 68 -10.02 14.96 -8.75
C THR A 68 -10.90 15.93 -9.51
N VAL A 69 -10.49 17.18 -9.55
CA VAL A 69 -11.20 18.27 -10.22
C VAL A 69 -10.63 18.43 -11.62
N PRO A 70 -11.42 18.26 -12.69
CA PRO A 70 -11.02 18.61 -14.04
C PRO A 70 -10.87 20.14 -14.15
N LEU A 71 -9.77 20.61 -14.71
CA LEU A 71 -9.49 22.03 -14.94
C LEU A 71 -9.78 22.33 -16.42
N GLY A 72 -11.07 22.38 -16.78
CA GLY A 72 -11.51 22.51 -18.17
C GLY A 72 -11.46 23.92 -18.74
N ASP A 73 -11.42 24.93 -17.88
CA ASP A 73 -11.47 26.35 -18.24
C ASP A 73 -10.22 27.10 -17.77
N ALA A 74 -9.97 28.29 -18.34
CA ALA A 74 -8.77 29.09 -18.06
C ALA A 74 -8.75 29.62 -16.62
N ALA A 75 -9.91 29.94 -16.02
CA ALA A 75 -10.00 30.44 -14.65
C ALA A 75 -9.60 29.35 -13.66
N SER A 76 -10.17 28.15 -13.79
CA SER A 76 -9.81 26.97 -12.99
C SER A 76 -8.32 26.60 -13.15
N GLN A 77 -7.80 26.68 -14.38
CA GLN A 77 -6.37 26.39 -14.65
C GLN A 77 -5.42 27.38 -13.99
N SER A 78 -5.76 28.66 -14.00
CA SER A 78 -4.91 29.70 -13.39
C SER A 78 -5.01 29.73 -11.87
N SER A 79 -6.18 29.44 -11.32
CA SER A 79 -6.45 29.48 -9.86
C SER A 79 -5.92 28.26 -9.13
N ALA A 80 -5.93 27.07 -9.73
CA ALA A 80 -5.42 25.85 -9.10
C ALA A 80 -3.89 25.89 -8.94
N PRO A 81 -3.36 25.69 -7.72
CA PRO A 81 -1.92 25.82 -7.45
C PRO A 81 -1.07 24.78 -8.18
N TRP A 82 0.11 25.18 -8.65
CA TRP A 82 1.08 24.28 -9.29
C TRP A 82 1.89 23.49 -8.28
N VAL A 83 2.06 24.02 -7.08
CA VAL A 83 2.76 23.34 -5.99
C VAL A 83 1.78 22.53 -5.15
N SER A 84 2.25 21.42 -4.60
CA SER A 84 1.47 20.68 -3.60
C SER A 84 1.39 21.48 -2.32
N LEU A 85 0.19 21.59 -1.76
CA LEU A 85 -0.08 22.26 -0.49
C LEU A 85 -0.50 21.23 0.55
N LEU A 86 -0.13 21.48 1.79
CA LEU A 86 -0.59 20.74 2.96
C LEU A 86 -1.26 21.73 3.91
N ASP A 87 -2.55 21.51 4.14
CA ASP A 87 -3.29 22.13 5.25
C ASP A 87 -3.20 21.18 6.44
N ASP A 88 -2.40 21.56 7.42
CA ASP A 88 -2.16 20.70 8.58
C ASP A 88 -3.34 20.66 9.55
N ASP A 89 -4.16 21.68 9.60
CA ASP A 89 -5.36 21.74 10.44
C ASP A 89 -6.48 20.86 9.85
N ALA A 90 -6.78 21.04 8.57
CA ALA A 90 -7.80 20.25 7.86
C ALA A 90 -7.33 18.84 7.49
N LYS A 91 -6.02 18.55 7.58
CA LYS A 91 -5.38 17.29 7.13
C LYS A 91 -5.67 17.01 5.63
N ILE A 92 -5.63 18.06 4.84
CA ILE A 92 -5.86 18.03 3.39
C ILE A 92 -4.53 18.29 2.68
N VAL A 93 -4.27 17.50 1.64
CA VAL A 93 -3.12 17.68 0.75
C VAL A 93 -3.61 17.84 -0.69
N THR A 94 -2.94 18.71 -1.44
CA THR A 94 -3.25 18.93 -2.85
C THR A 94 -2.11 18.49 -3.75
N SER A 95 -2.45 18.16 -5.00
CA SER A 95 -1.47 17.86 -6.05
C SER A 95 -2.01 18.27 -7.40
N ARG A 96 -1.23 19.05 -8.14
CA ARG A 96 -1.50 19.35 -9.54
C ARG A 96 -1.06 18.17 -10.40
N LEU A 97 -1.99 17.59 -11.17
CA LEU A 97 -1.72 16.45 -12.05
C LEU A 97 -1.69 16.93 -13.52
N GLY A 98 -0.58 17.57 -13.89
CA GLY A 98 -0.43 18.25 -15.18
C GLY A 98 -1.31 19.49 -15.27
N GLN A 99 -1.63 19.93 -16.49
CA GLN A 99 -2.43 21.14 -16.70
C GLN A 99 -3.91 20.97 -16.41
N ALA A 100 -4.45 19.78 -16.64
CA ALA A 100 -5.89 19.53 -16.72
C ALA A 100 -6.53 18.99 -15.44
N ARG A 101 -5.78 18.65 -14.40
CA ARG A 101 -6.34 18.01 -13.20
C ARG A 101 -5.75 18.53 -11.90
N PHE A 102 -6.60 18.76 -10.94
CA PHE A 102 -6.24 19.12 -9.57
C PHE A 102 -6.82 18.11 -8.60
N ARG A 103 -5.98 17.49 -7.82
CA ARG A 103 -6.38 16.49 -6.82
C ARG A 103 -6.30 17.07 -5.43
N VAL A 104 -7.38 16.89 -4.67
CA VAL A 104 -7.48 17.25 -3.25
C VAL A 104 -7.79 15.98 -2.47
N ALA A 105 -6.94 15.62 -1.51
CA ALA A 105 -7.04 14.39 -0.75
C ALA A 105 -6.98 14.67 0.74
N GLY A 106 -7.77 13.95 1.51
CA GLY A 106 -7.81 14.10 2.96
C GLY A 106 -8.60 12.97 3.61
N THR A 107 -9.12 13.26 4.79
CA THR A 107 -10.02 12.38 5.56
C THR A 107 -9.34 11.10 6.04
N ALA A 108 -9.69 10.67 7.23
CA ALA A 108 -9.38 9.36 7.77
C ALA A 108 -10.67 8.78 8.37
N GLU A 109 -11.12 7.64 7.85
CA GLU A 109 -12.32 6.97 8.32
C GLU A 109 -11.98 5.55 8.76
N PHE A 110 -12.38 5.20 9.98
CA PHE A 110 -12.25 3.87 10.55
C PHE A 110 -13.55 3.10 10.30
N ASN A 111 -13.63 2.38 9.18
CA ASN A 111 -14.82 1.65 8.75
C ASN A 111 -14.46 0.27 8.16
N GLY A 112 -13.43 -0.38 8.70
CA GLY A 112 -12.98 -1.69 8.25
C GLY A 112 -12.66 -1.70 6.75
N PHE A 113 -13.06 -2.76 6.07
CA PHE A 113 -12.83 -2.95 4.63
C PHE A 113 -13.89 -2.30 3.73
N ASN A 114 -14.82 -1.52 4.28
CA ASN A 114 -15.82 -0.82 3.48
C ASN A 114 -15.16 0.17 2.50
N ARG A 115 -15.52 0.10 1.23
CA ARG A 115 -14.99 0.94 0.14
C ARG A 115 -16.01 1.92 -0.43
N ASP A 116 -17.23 1.98 0.12
CA ASP A 116 -18.25 2.89 -0.36
C ASP A 116 -17.77 4.34 -0.26
N ILE A 117 -18.06 5.11 -1.31
CA ILE A 117 -17.76 6.53 -1.35
C ILE A 117 -18.95 7.28 -0.77
N ARG A 118 -18.76 7.91 0.38
CA ARG A 118 -19.81 8.62 1.12
C ARG A 118 -19.76 10.11 0.80
N ALA A 119 -20.90 10.68 0.42
CA ALA A 119 -21.00 12.09 0.06
C ALA A 119 -20.64 13.04 1.22
N ASP A 120 -21.01 12.67 2.47
CA ASP A 120 -20.67 13.44 3.68
C ASP A 120 -19.18 13.49 3.97
N ARG A 121 -18.40 12.53 3.45
CA ARG A 121 -16.92 12.47 3.56
C ARG A 121 -16.20 13.15 2.39
N VAL A 122 -16.88 13.29 1.26
CA VAL A 122 -16.38 14.00 0.07
C VAL A 122 -16.64 15.50 0.20
N LYS A 123 -17.80 15.89 0.74
CA LYS A 123 -18.22 17.29 0.88
C LYS A 123 -17.17 18.21 1.51
N PRO A 124 -16.49 17.84 2.63
CA PRO A 124 -15.45 18.68 3.21
C PRO A 124 -14.30 19.02 2.26
N LEU A 125 -13.92 18.10 1.36
CA LEU A 125 -12.87 18.34 0.36
C LEU A 125 -13.33 19.35 -0.70
N VAL A 126 -14.60 19.26 -1.11
CA VAL A 126 -15.21 20.19 -2.06
C VAL A 126 -15.33 21.59 -1.44
N ASP A 127 -15.85 21.67 -0.21
CA ASP A 127 -16.03 22.94 0.50
C ASP A 127 -14.67 23.63 0.74
N TRP A 128 -13.66 22.88 1.19
CA TRP A 128 -12.31 23.39 1.37
C TRP A 128 -11.72 23.94 0.05
N THR A 129 -11.93 23.20 -1.05
CA THR A 129 -11.45 23.64 -2.37
C THR A 129 -12.12 24.94 -2.81
N ARG A 130 -13.43 25.05 -2.66
CA ARG A 130 -14.20 26.26 -3.01
C ARG A 130 -13.81 27.46 -2.17
N ASN A 131 -13.52 27.25 -0.89
CA ASN A 131 -13.14 28.34 0.01
C ASN A 131 -11.78 28.92 -0.32
N LEU A 132 -10.79 28.10 -0.66
CA LEU A 132 -9.44 28.58 -0.94
C LEU A 132 -9.20 28.91 -2.42
N PHE A 133 -9.92 28.25 -3.32
CA PHE A 133 -9.80 28.41 -4.77
C PHE A 133 -11.17 28.62 -5.41
N PRO A 134 -11.82 29.77 -5.17
CA PRO A 134 -13.21 29.99 -5.57
C PRO A 134 -13.45 29.93 -7.08
N GLU A 135 -12.42 30.17 -7.88
CA GLU A 135 -12.52 30.09 -9.36
C GLU A 135 -12.31 28.67 -9.91
N VAL A 136 -11.97 27.71 -9.06
CA VAL A 136 -11.87 26.30 -9.47
C VAL A 136 -13.26 25.67 -9.49
N ASP A 137 -13.75 25.33 -10.68
CA ASP A 137 -15.03 24.66 -10.83
C ASP A 137 -14.99 23.21 -10.33
N THR A 138 -15.63 22.96 -9.20
CA THR A 138 -15.71 21.64 -8.58
C THR A 138 -16.94 20.84 -8.99
N SER A 139 -17.79 21.35 -9.88
CA SER A 139 -19.07 20.73 -10.25
C SER A 139 -18.91 19.33 -10.85
N ALA A 140 -17.83 19.12 -11.62
CA ALA A 140 -17.52 17.85 -12.28
C ALA A 140 -16.42 17.06 -11.55
N CYS A 141 -16.20 17.30 -10.26
CA CYS A 141 -15.15 16.56 -9.53
C CYS A 141 -15.47 15.08 -9.41
N VAL A 142 -14.44 14.25 -9.58
CA VAL A 142 -14.53 12.79 -9.49
C VAL A 142 -14.05 12.36 -8.10
N PRO A 143 -14.95 11.82 -7.24
CA PRO A 143 -14.55 11.31 -5.93
C PRO A 143 -13.90 9.93 -6.03
N TRP A 144 -13.00 9.67 -5.08
CA TRP A 144 -12.34 8.37 -4.92
C TRP A 144 -12.11 8.07 -3.45
N ALA A 145 -12.11 6.80 -3.09
CA ALA A 145 -11.75 6.34 -1.76
C ALA A 145 -10.82 5.12 -1.83
N GLY A 146 -9.89 5.02 -0.86
CA GLY A 146 -8.97 3.91 -0.76
C GLY A 146 -8.57 3.60 0.67
N LEU A 147 -8.15 2.36 0.89
CA LEU A 147 -7.78 1.82 2.20
C LEU A 147 -6.27 1.94 2.40
N ARG A 148 -5.84 2.79 3.32
CA ARG A 148 -4.44 2.89 3.74
C ARG A 148 -4.10 1.75 4.70
N PRO A 149 -3.02 0.99 4.45
CA PRO A 149 -2.59 -0.09 5.35
C PRO A 149 -1.84 0.49 6.55
N MET A 150 -2.57 0.86 7.60
CA MET A 150 -1.99 1.52 8.76
C MET A 150 -1.60 0.53 9.86
N ASN A 151 -0.37 0.63 10.37
CA ASN A 151 0.02 0.01 11.63
C ASN A 151 -0.27 0.95 12.81
N PRO A 152 -0.53 0.44 14.02
CA PRO A 152 -0.81 1.28 15.20
C PRO A 152 0.31 2.27 15.54
N ASN A 153 1.56 1.92 15.26
CA ASN A 153 2.73 2.76 15.48
C ASN A 153 3.10 3.63 14.27
N MET A 154 2.28 3.65 13.23
CA MET A 154 2.50 4.39 11.98
C MET A 154 3.74 3.95 11.16
N MET A 155 4.47 2.93 11.62
CA MET A 155 5.68 2.43 10.96
C MET A 155 5.37 1.23 10.07
N PRO A 156 5.99 1.13 8.87
CA PRO A 156 5.85 -0.06 8.04
C PRO A 156 6.53 -1.27 8.70
N LYS A 157 6.02 -2.46 8.39
CA LYS A 157 6.71 -3.72 8.68
C LYS A 157 7.61 -4.06 7.50
N VAL A 158 8.91 -3.95 7.71
CA VAL A 158 9.95 -4.22 6.70
C VAL A 158 10.94 -5.24 7.27
N GLY A 159 11.20 -6.32 6.52
CA GLY A 159 12.19 -7.33 6.91
C GLY A 159 11.61 -8.72 7.15
N ALA A 160 12.39 -9.58 7.82
CA ALA A 160 12.08 -11.00 8.02
C ALA A 160 10.84 -11.23 8.89
N GLY A 161 10.10 -12.29 8.56
CA GLY A 161 9.08 -12.89 9.40
C GLY A 161 9.65 -13.88 10.42
N ARG A 162 8.77 -14.62 11.09
CA ARG A 162 9.16 -15.66 12.06
C ARG A 162 9.74 -16.90 11.39
N ARG A 163 9.30 -17.19 10.17
CA ARG A 163 9.71 -18.37 9.41
C ARG A 163 10.83 -18.01 8.44
N PRO A 164 11.87 -18.82 8.28
CA PRO A 164 12.88 -18.63 7.24
C PRO A 164 12.24 -18.51 5.86
N GLY A 165 12.78 -17.62 5.03
CA GLY A 165 12.25 -17.35 3.68
C GLY A 165 11.00 -16.48 3.62
N VAL A 166 10.41 -16.06 4.76
CA VAL A 166 9.26 -15.16 4.81
C VAL A 166 9.71 -13.75 5.13
N TYR A 167 9.30 -12.80 4.31
CA TYR A 167 9.62 -11.37 4.47
C TYR A 167 8.39 -10.50 4.32
N TYR A 168 8.46 -9.29 4.84
CA TYR A 168 7.41 -8.28 4.79
C TYR A 168 7.94 -6.96 4.26
N ASN A 169 7.17 -6.32 3.38
CA ASN A 169 7.33 -4.94 2.99
C ASN A 169 5.93 -4.33 2.87
N THR A 170 5.33 -3.95 3.99
CA THR A 170 3.91 -3.64 4.08
C THR A 170 3.57 -2.70 5.24
N GLY A 171 2.35 -2.19 5.27
CA GLY A 171 1.89 -1.36 6.38
C GLY A 171 2.39 0.08 6.35
N HIS A 172 2.70 0.63 5.17
CA HIS A 172 3.28 1.95 4.97
C HIS A 172 2.29 3.11 5.19
N GLY A 173 1.03 2.83 5.46
CA GLY A 173 0.01 3.85 5.63
C GLY A 173 -0.16 4.72 4.38
N HIS A 174 -0.02 6.03 4.56
CA HIS A 174 -0.12 7.01 3.46
C HIS A 174 1.23 7.30 2.77
N LEU A 175 2.34 6.75 3.27
CA LEU A 175 3.69 7.03 2.77
C LEU A 175 4.27 5.90 1.89
N GLY A 176 3.44 4.94 1.47
CA GLY A 176 3.91 3.76 0.73
C GLY A 176 4.68 4.09 -0.55
N TRP A 177 4.21 5.02 -1.33
CA TRP A 177 4.91 5.47 -2.52
C TRP A 177 6.26 6.13 -2.18
N THR A 178 6.25 7.07 -1.24
CA THR A 178 7.44 7.82 -0.81
C THR A 178 8.55 6.92 -0.29
N LEU A 179 8.19 5.88 0.48
CA LEU A 179 9.14 4.98 1.12
C LEU A 179 9.51 3.76 0.27
N SER A 180 8.86 3.55 -0.88
CA SER A 180 8.94 2.30 -1.67
C SER A 180 10.36 1.89 -2.02
N GLY A 181 11.19 2.83 -2.52
CA GLY A 181 12.56 2.55 -2.91
C GLY A 181 13.44 2.12 -1.73
N ALA A 182 13.38 2.86 -0.62
CA ALA A 182 14.17 2.59 0.57
C ALA A 182 13.78 1.24 1.21
N THR A 183 12.48 1.00 1.41
CA THR A 183 12.01 -0.23 2.05
C THR A 183 12.20 -1.47 1.17
N ALA A 184 12.13 -1.33 -0.16
CA ALA A 184 12.47 -2.41 -1.09
C ALA A 184 13.97 -2.77 -1.01
N ALA A 185 14.86 -1.77 -0.95
CA ALA A 185 16.30 -1.99 -0.78
C ALA A 185 16.60 -2.71 0.54
N MET A 186 15.99 -2.30 1.64
CA MET A 186 16.17 -2.93 2.96
C MET A 186 15.79 -4.42 2.94
N VAL A 187 14.63 -4.77 2.37
CA VAL A 187 14.20 -6.18 2.26
C VAL A 187 15.13 -6.98 1.35
N ALA A 188 15.52 -6.42 0.20
CA ALA A 188 16.42 -7.09 -0.73
C ALA A 188 17.81 -7.35 -0.13
N GLU A 189 18.31 -6.44 0.69
CA GLU A 189 19.58 -6.59 1.39
C GLU A 189 19.51 -7.69 2.46
N GLN A 190 18.45 -7.73 3.25
CA GLN A 190 18.22 -8.77 4.24
C GLN A 190 18.08 -10.15 3.58
N MET A 191 17.30 -10.27 2.50
CA MET A 191 17.19 -11.53 1.74
C MET A 191 18.53 -12.03 1.21
N ARG A 192 19.43 -11.14 0.80
CA ARG A 192 20.79 -11.50 0.38
C ARG A 192 21.64 -11.98 1.56
N GLY A 193 21.56 -11.32 2.69
CA GLY A 193 22.25 -11.70 3.92
C GLY A 193 21.84 -13.09 4.42
N ASP A 194 20.55 -13.37 4.45
CA ASP A 194 20.01 -14.67 4.87
C ASP A 194 20.42 -15.82 3.93
N ARG A 195 20.53 -15.57 2.61
CA ARG A 195 21.04 -16.55 1.63
C ARG A 195 22.51 -16.90 1.87
N VAL A 196 23.34 -15.95 2.25
CA VAL A 196 24.76 -16.18 2.57
C VAL A 196 24.88 -17.04 3.82
N VAL A 197 24.08 -16.80 4.85
CA VAL A 197 24.07 -17.58 6.10
C VAL A 197 23.59 -19.01 5.87
N THR A 198 22.56 -19.22 5.05
CA THR A 198 22.05 -20.57 4.71
C THR A 198 22.97 -21.35 3.79
N ALA A 199 23.80 -20.68 2.99
CA ALA A 199 24.79 -21.31 2.12
C ALA A 199 26.09 -21.72 2.87
N MET A 200 26.30 -21.23 4.09
CA MET A 200 27.43 -21.66 4.92
C MET A 200 27.17 -23.07 5.48
N PRO A 201 28.09 -24.03 5.30
CA PRO A 201 27.97 -25.35 5.90
C PRO A 201 27.89 -25.21 7.42
N ARG A 202 26.85 -25.76 8.04
CA ARG A 202 26.71 -25.79 9.49
C ARG A 202 27.91 -26.51 10.05
N PRO A 203 28.68 -25.96 11.01
CA PRO A 203 29.78 -26.69 11.67
C PRO A 203 29.17 -27.95 12.28
N ARG A 204 29.72 -29.10 11.92
CA ARG A 204 29.43 -30.37 12.63
C ARG A 204 30.00 -30.24 14.02
N LEU A 205 29.14 -30.01 15.01
CA LEU A 205 29.55 -30.18 16.41
C LEU A 205 29.79 -31.67 16.63
N SER A 206 31.08 -32.10 16.61
CA SER A 206 31.47 -33.39 17.09
C SER A 206 31.54 -33.28 18.61
N PHE A 207 30.57 -33.85 19.30
CA PHE A 207 30.69 -34.14 20.73
C PHE A 207 31.54 -35.40 20.86
N SER A 208 32.75 -35.25 21.42
CA SER A 208 33.58 -36.31 21.92
C SER A 208 33.27 -36.59 23.38
#